data_d9e223f4ddc3fb20a37b0597a598e281
#
_entry.id   d9e223f4ddc3fb20a37b0597a598e281
#
_cell.length_a   1.000
_cell.length_b   1.000
_cell.length_c   1.000
_cell.angle_alpha   90.00
_cell.angle_beta   90.00
_cell.angle_gamma   90.00
#
_symmetry.space_group_name_H-M   'P 1'
#
loop_
_entity.id
_entity.type
_entity.pdbx_description
1 polymer ?
#
loop_
_entity_poly.entity_id
_entity_poly.type
_entity_poly.pdbx_seq_one_letter_code
_entity_poly.pdbx_strand_id
1 'polypeptide(L)'
;SVEGMSEFGSAAPLAVLGAAVLRLRRPRDLVRAVLAGPPAGLLGTLTRLGDDPIAEPRTYYELARLFLSHDLADRQRVRVLGQISGNLVGAQIEIVSALDPVLLHPSLAGRLYELSQVQQLHSALTYIRARCSGATDDAIRASLKRLKPGGHRADLVKFWAARFDRPPVELDLRGDPALIVLESPAALSDAGRRYKNCLATRINEVFLGAFVYVEIRFGCGGEPGTIAELRHTDRGFVLEGLYGADNRRVPTERAQIARMKLAACGVALLAHAPGDRGPVVAAARLLNESALVEPDNYVGWGNEMVEVAEGLRRTLDEAA
;
A
#
# COMPACT_ATOMS: atom_id res chain seq x y z
N SER A 1 -0.75 35.46 -10.34
CA SER A 1 -0.81 36.80 -9.72
C SER A 1 0.54 37.12 -9.17
N VAL A 2 1.03 38.34 -9.55
CA VAL A 2 2.37 38.85 -9.28
C VAL A 2 2.50 39.43 -7.85
N GLU A 3 1.51 39.24 -7.00
CA GLU A 3 1.42 39.88 -5.67
C GLU A 3 2.23 39.21 -4.54
N GLY A 4 2.89 38.05 -4.78
CA GLY A 4 3.74 37.40 -3.78
C GLY A 4 5.21 37.78 -3.80
N MET A 5 5.62 38.70 -4.66
CA MET A 5 7.05 39.06 -4.85
C MET A 5 7.54 40.20 -3.96
N SER A 6 6.70 40.78 -3.11
CA SER A 6 7.11 41.95 -2.30
C SER A 6 7.76 41.63 -0.94
N GLU A 7 7.78 40.35 -0.53
CA GLU A 7 8.41 39.95 0.74
C GLU A 7 9.89 39.55 0.63
N PHE A 8 10.41 39.38 -0.57
CA PHE A 8 11.85 39.28 -0.77
C PHE A 8 12.42 40.69 -0.69
N GLY A 9 13.06 41.00 0.44
CA GLY A 9 13.65 42.31 0.70
C GLY A 9 14.35 42.85 -0.51
N SER A 10 14.04 44.11 -0.83
CA SER A 10 14.50 44.97 -1.93
C SER A 10 15.50 44.29 -2.88
N ALA A 11 14.98 43.64 -3.92
CA ALA A 11 15.83 43.01 -4.93
C ALA A 11 16.74 44.10 -5.52
N ALA A 12 18.04 43.98 -5.32
CA ALA A 12 18.99 44.84 -5.95
C ALA A 12 18.72 44.84 -7.47
N PRO A 13 18.72 46.02 -8.13
CA PRO A 13 18.45 46.07 -9.56
C PRO A 13 19.32 45.05 -10.31
N LEU A 14 18.76 44.32 -11.30
CA LEU A 14 19.45 43.29 -12.07
C LEU A 14 20.83 43.70 -12.55
N ALA A 15 21.04 44.98 -12.85
CA ALA A 15 22.33 45.55 -13.21
C ALA A 15 23.37 45.49 -12.06
N VAL A 16 22.92 45.68 -10.80
CA VAL A 16 23.82 45.61 -9.63
C VAL A 16 24.15 44.14 -9.33
N LEU A 17 23.19 43.26 -9.48
CA LEU A 17 23.41 41.80 -9.37
C LEU A 17 24.36 41.30 -10.46
N GLY A 18 24.18 41.72 -11.72
CA GLY A 18 25.08 41.40 -12.81
C GLY A 18 26.52 41.89 -12.57
N ALA A 19 26.68 43.12 -12.09
CA ALA A 19 28.01 43.67 -11.73
C ALA A 19 28.62 42.92 -10.51
N ALA A 20 27.81 42.52 -9.54
CA ALA A 20 28.26 41.72 -8.40
C ALA A 20 28.72 40.32 -8.84
N VAL A 21 27.97 39.63 -9.71
CA VAL A 21 28.33 38.32 -10.27
C VAL A 21 29.68 38.39 -10.98
N LEU A 22 29.93 39.43 -11.75
CA LEU A 22 31.20 39.60 -12.47
C LEU A 22 32.39 39.91 -11.56
N ARG A 23 32.16 40.48 -10.37
CA ARG A 23 33.22 40.90 -9.43
C ARG A 23 33.47 39.92 -8.29
N LEU A 24 32.43 39.18 -7.88
CA LEU A 24 32.48 38.26 -6.74
C LEU A 24 32.95 36.89 -7.22
N ARG A 25 34.14 36.50 -6.79
CA ARG A 25 34.74 35.19 -7.16
C ARG A 25 34.31 34.04 -6.23
N ARG A 26 33.76 34.34 -5.05
CA ARG A 26 33.41 33.32 -4.07
C ARG A 26 31.90 33.09 -4.06
N PRO A 27 31.40 31.87 -4.24
CA PRO A 27 29.96 31.54 -4.22
C PRO A 27 29.23 32.08 -2.99
N ARG A 28 29.89 32.06 -1.82
CA ARG A 28 29.33 32.57 -0.55
C ARG A 28 29.05 34.08 -0.61
N ASP A 29 29.90 34.84 -1.27
CA ASP A 29 29.75 36.31 -1.38
C ASP A 29 28.64 36.68 -2.38
N LEU A 30 28.47 35.85 -3.44
CA LEU A 30 27.34 35.95 -4.36
C LEU A 30 26.00 35.70 -3.65
N VAL A 31 25.92 34.60 -2.92
CA VAL A 31 24.69 34.27 -2.16
C VAL A 31 24.39 35.31 -1.10
N ARG A 32 25.42 35.85 -0.43
CA ARG A 32 25.27 36.94 0.54
C ARG A 32 24.76 38.22 -0.12
N ALA A 33 25.22 38.56 -1.32
CA ALA A 33 24.75 39.72 -2.06
C ALA A 33 23.30 39.59 -2.51
N VAL A 34 22.84 38.37 -2.84
CA VAL A 34 21.49 38.11 -3.32
C VAL A 34 20.49 37.95 -2.16
N LEU A 35 20.88 37.31 -1.06
CA LEU A 35 19.96 36.90 0.02
C LEU A 35 20.20 37.62 1.36
N ALA A 36 20.92 38.76 1.35
CA ALA A 36 21.27 39.49 2.58
C ALA A 36 21.99 38.66 3.66
N GLY A 37 22.35 37.44 3.36
CA GLY A 37 23.08 36.46 4.19
C GLY A 37 22.75 35.03 3.76
N PRO A 38 23.77 34.18 3.56
CA PRO A 38 23.51 32.79 3.15
C PRO A 38 22.94 31.98 4.33
N PRO A 39 21.74 31.43 4.19
CA PRO A 39 21.25 30.50 5.20
C PRO A 39 22.20 29.29 5.34
N ALA A 40 22.35 28.80 6.57
CA ALA A 40 23.22 27.64 6.85
C ALA A 40 22.80 26.43 6.00
N GLY A 41 23.77 25.83 5.29
CA GLY A 41 23.54 24.63 4.47
C GLY A 41 23.12 24.92 3.02
N LEU A 42 22.64 26.11 2.66
CA LEU A 42 22.19 26.41 1.31
C LEU A 42 23.28 26.17 0.26
N LEU A 43 24.49 26.71 0.49
CA LEU A 43 25.63 26.53 -0.43
C LEU A 43 25.99 25.04 -0.62
N GLY A 44 26.02 24.27 0.44
CA GLY A 44 26.25 22.81 0.35
C GLY A 44 25.18 22.10 -0.46
N THR A 45 23.92 22.52 -0.35
CA THR A 45 22.83 21.97 -1.15
C THR A 45 22.96 22.37 -2.63
N LEU A 46 23.29 23.61 -2.92
CA LEU A 46 23.54 24.09 -4.28
C LEU A 46 24.74 23.37 -4.94
N THR A 47 25.83 23.15 -4.21
CA THR A 47 26.99 22.38 -4.72
C THR A 47 26.58 20.94 -5.08
N ARG A 48 25.67 20.35 -4.34
CA ARG A 48 25.18 18.99 -4.61
C ARG A 48 24.20 18.90 -5.79
N LEU A 49 23.61 20.00 -6.20
CA LEU A 49 22.81 20.09 -7.43
C LEU A 49 23.66 20.08 -8.69
N GLY A 50 24.98 20.29 -8.55
CA GLY A 50 25.94 20.33 -9.67
C GLY A 50 26.16 21.71 -10.20
N ASP A 51 27.04 21.80 -11.21
CA ASP A 51 27.46 23.05 -11.82
C ASP A 51 26.55 23.47 -12.99
N ASP A 52 25.78 22.55 -13.54
CA ASP A 52 24.84 22.83 -14.62
C ASP A 52 23.57 23.51 -14.11
N PRO A 53 23.08 24.56 -14.79
CA PRO A 53 21.85 25.21 -14.42
C PRO A 53 20.67 24.24 -14.47
N ILE A 54 19.83 24.25 -13.43
CA ILE A 54 18.56 23.51 -13.45
C ILE A 54 17.64 24.17 -14.47
N ALA A 55 17.06 23.37 -15.37
CA ALA A 55 16.20 23.86 -16.46
C ALA A 55 14.99 24.67 -15.95
N GLU A 56 14.47 24.31 -14.76
CA GLU A 56 13.34 24.97 -14.13
C GLU A 56 13.77 25.97 -13.06
N PRO A 57 13.78 27.29 -13.36
CA PRO A 57 14.17 28.33 -12.38
C PRO A 57 13.35 28.29 -11.10
N ARG A 58 12.09 27.83 -11.17
CA ARG A 58 11.20 27.68 -10.02
C ARG A 58 11.82 26.82 -8.90
N THR A 59 12.62 25.84 -9.26
CA THR A 59 13.31 24.97 -8.29
C THR A 59 14.26 25.75 -7.36
N TYR A 60 14.94 26.76 -7.90
CA TYR A 60 15.80 27.63 -7.08
C TYR A 60 14.99 28.53 -6.14
N TYR A 61 13.84 29.04 -6.59
CA TYR A 61 12.94 29.82 -5.72
C TYR A 61 12.39 28.95 -4.59
N GLU A 62 11.99 27.71 -4.89
CA GLU A 62 11.49 26.78 -3.89
C GLU A 62 12.59 26.42 -2.87
N LEU A 63 13.82 26.18 -3.34
CA LEU A 63 14.96 25.94 -2.47
C LEU A 63 15.22 27.15 -1.55
N ALA A 64 15.25 28.38 -2.10
CA ALA A 64 15.43 29.58 -1.33
C ALA A 64 14.30 29.76 -0.29
N ARG A 65 13.04 29.53 -0.68
CA ARG A 65 11.89 29.57 0.21
C ARG A 65 12.07 28.63 1.39
N LEU A 66 12.44 27.37 1.15
CA LEU A 66 12.68 26.39 2.21
C LEU A 66 13.76 26.83 3.19
N PHE A 67 14.87 27.35 2.70
CA PHE A 67 16.00 27.75 3.53
C PHE A 67 15.76 29.05 4.31
N LEU A 68 14.91 29.94 3.78
CA LEU A 68 14.54 31.20 4.44
C LEU A 68 13.33 31.05 5.37
N SER A 69 12.60 29.97 5.28
CA SER A 69 11.42 29.70 6.10
C SER A 69 11.76 29.50 7.58
N HIS A 70 10.92 30.08 8.44
CA HIS A 70 10.94 29.86 9.88
C HIS A 70 10.02 28.71 10.32
N ASP A 71 9.23 28.15 9.40
CA ASP A 71 8.34 27.02 9.67
C ASP A 71 9.10 25.75 10.05
N LEU A 72 8.57 25.02 11.04
CA LEU A 72 9.21 23.80 11.55
C LEU A 72 9.27 22.68 10.50
N ALA A 73 8.22 22.56 9.68
CA ALA A 73 8.17 21.54 8.63
C ALA A 73 9.20 21.86 7.52
N ASP A 74 9.35 23.13 7.13
CA ASP A 74 10.34 23.54 6.16
C ASP A 74 11.76 23.35 6.68
N ARG A 75 12.02 23.65 7.96
CA ARG A 75 13.31 23.34 8.60
C ARG A 75 13.60 21.83 8.60
N GLN A 76 12.57 21.01 8.78
CA GLN A 76 12.72 19.55 8.67
C GLN A 76 13.01 19.13 7.22
N ARG A 77 12.36 19.73 6.22
CA ARG A 77 12.65 19.53 4.79
C ARG A 77 14.10 19.85 4.44
N VAL A 78 14.58 21.00 4.87
CA VAL A 78 16.00 21.41 4.69
C VAL A 78 16.95 20.39 5.31
N ARG A 79 16.65 19.91 6.53
CA ARG A 79 17.45 18.89 7.18
C ARG A 79 17.46 17.59 6.39
N VAL A 80 16.30 17.16 5.86
CA VAL A 80 16.19 15.95 5.04
C VAL A 80 16.99 16.09 3.75
N LEU A 81 16.88 17.23 3.04
CA LEU A 81 17.71 17.52 1.85
C LEU A 81 19.20 17.41 2.17
N GLY A 82 19.63 17.93 3.32
CA GLY A 82 21.03 17.84 3.77
C GLY A 82 21.50 16.39 4.06
N GLN A 83 20.59 15.47 4.34
CA GLN A 83 20.89 14.08 4.71
C GLN A 83 20.69 13.06 3.57
N ILE A 84 20.09 13.45 2.46
CA ILE A 84 20.05 12.62 1.25
C ILE A 84 21.48 12.39 0.76
N SER A 85 21.87 11.15 0.49
CA SER A 85 23.20 10.80 0.03
C SER A 85 23.41 11.13 -1.45
N GLY A 86 24.64 11.52 -1.81
CA GLY A 86 25.04 11.78 -3.20
C GLY A 86 24.58 13.15 -3.71
N ASN A 87 24.55 13.28 -5.04
CA ASN A 87 24.08 14.47 -5.72
C ASN A 87 22.58 14.63 -5.60
N LEU A 88 22.10 15.85 -5.57
CA LEU A 88 20.68 16.17 -5.61
C LEU A 88 20.28 16.49 -7.05
N VAL A 89 19.04 16.18 -7.39
CA VAL A 89 18.40 16.63 -8.63
C VAL A 89 17.27 17.59 -8.32
N GLY A 90 16.93 18.47 -9.26
CA GLY A 90 15.87 19.47 -9.06
C GLY A 90 14.55 18.88 -8.58
N ALA A 91 14.14 17.75 -9.16
CA ALA A 91 12.93 17.03 -8.78
C ALA A 91 12.90 16.63 -7.28
N GLN A 92 14.05 16.37 -6.65
CA GLN A 92 14.08 16.02 -5.22
C GLN A 92 13.71 17.21 -4.31
N ILE A 93 13.96 18.44 -4.75
CA ILE A 93 13.53 19.64 -4.01
C ILE A 93 12.01 19.70 -4.00
N GLU A 94 11.37 19.52 -5.16
CA GLU A 94 9.92 19.52 -5.30
C GLU A 94 9.28 18.36 -4.52
N ILE A 95 9.86 17.17 -4.60
CA ILE A 95 9.44 15.98 -3.87
C ILE A 95 9.47 16.23 -2.36
N VAL A 96 10.59 16.75 -1.83
CA VAL A 96 10.72 17.01 -0.39
C VAL A 96 9.77 18.12 0.05
N SER A 97 9.55 19.13 -0.79
CA SER A 97 8.55 20.18 -0.53
C SER A 97 7.13 19.64 -0.47
N ALA A 98 6.79 18.71 -1.35
CA ALA A 98 5.45 18.13 -1.45
C ALA A 98 5.17 17.05 -0.41
N LEU A 99 6.20 16.40 0.17
CA LEU A 99 6.01 15.32 1.15
C LEU A 99 5.30 15.82 2.42
N ASP A 100 4.34 15.00 2.88
CA ASP A 100 3.75 15.14 4.22
C ASP A 100 4.86 15.16 5.28
N PRO A 101 4.83 16.10 6.26
CA PRO A 101 5.84 16.19 7.32
C PRO A 101 6.09 14.89 8.08
N VAL A 102 5.08 14.02 8.17
CA VAL A 102 5.20 12.70 8.81
C VAL A 102 6.08 11.75 8.00
N LEU A 103 6.11 11.90 6.68
CA LEU A 103 6.89 11.07 5.75
C LEU A 103 8.30 11.61 5.48
N LEU A 104 8.66 12.76 6.05
CA LEU A 104 9.96 13.39 5.86
C LEU A 104 11.08 12.57 6.53
N HIS A 105 11.66 11.64 5.78
CA HIS A 105 12.80 10.84 6.19
C HIS A 105 13.80 10.70 5.03
N PRO A 106 15.11 10.86 5.26
CA PRO A 106 16.12 10.84 4.18
C PRO A 106 16.10 9.56 3.37
N SER A 107 15.96 8.41 4.04
CA SER A 107 15.90 7.09 3.36
C SER A 107 14.66 6.93 2.47
N LEU A 108 13.57 7.63 2.73
CA LEU A 108 12.38 7.63 1.88
C LEU A 108 12.52 8.68 0.77
N ALA A 109 12.79 9.94 1.13
CA ALA A 109 12.88 11.06 0.20
C ALA A 109 13.96 10.84 -0.88
N GLY A 110 15.11 10.27 -0.52
CA GLY A 110 16.20 9.98 -1.47
C GLY A 110 15.90 8.91 -2.51
N ARG A 111 14.72 8.28 -2.45
CA ARG A 111 14.28 7.21 -3.39
C ARG A 111 13.03 7.58 -4.17
N LEU A 112 12.58 8.77 -4.01
CA LEU A 112 11.49 9.32 -4.80
C LEU A 112 12.09 10.12 -5.94
N TYR A 113 11.59 9.85 -7.14
CA TYR A 113 12.08 10.46 -8.37
C TYR A 113 10.99 11.28 -9.08
N GLU A 114 9.72 11.08 -8.68
CA GLU A 114 8.55 11.68 -9.30
C GLU A 114 7.51 12.10 -8.27
N LEU A 115 6.78 13.18 -8.53
CA LEU A 115 5.68 13.65 -7.69
C LEU A 115 4.52 12.66 -7.62
N SER A 116 4.30 11.86 -8.66
CA SER A 116 3.33 10.76 -8.67
C SER A 116 3.57 9.77 -7.52
N GLN A 117 4.82 9.51 -7.18
CA GLN A 117 5.21 8.63 -6.07
C GLN A 117 4.90 9.26 -4.71
N VAL A 118 4.97 10.58 -4.59
CA VAL A 118 4.54 11.31 -3.38
C VAL A 118 3.04 11.17 -3.19
N GLN A 119 2.26 11.35 -4.27
CA GLN A 119 0.80 11.17 -4.24
C GLN A 119 0.39 9.75 -3.84
N GLN A 120 1.07 8.73 -4.39
CA GLN A 120 0.86 7.34 -3.99
C GLN A 120 1.13 7.12 -2.50
N LEU A 121 2.20 7.71 -1.97
CA LEU A 121 2.53 7.61 -0.54
C LEU A 121 1.50 8.31 0.35
N HIS A 122 0.99 9.47 -0.06
CA HIS A 122 -0.09 10.16 0.67
C HIS A 122 -1.37 9.33 0.70
N SER A 123 -1.76 8.76 -0.44
CA SER A 123 -2.92 7.86 -0.52
C SER A 123 -2.72 6.62 0.35
N ALA A 124 -1.52 6.01 0.32
CA ALA A 124 -1.19 4.87 1.16
C ALA A 124 -1.21 5.23 2.66
N LEU A 125 -0.71 6.42 3.03
CA LEU A 125 -0.74 6.92 4.41
C LEU A 125 -2.17 7.10 4.91
N THR A 126 -3.03 7.69 4.09
CA THR A 126 -4.46 7.85 4.39
C THR A 126 -5.12 6.48 4.61
N TYR A 127 -4.83 5.52 3.73
CA TYR A 127 -5.34 4.16 3.86
C TYR A 127 -4.86 3.47 5.14
N ILE A 128 -3.56 3.56 5.45
CA ILE A 128 -2.97 3.01 6.67
C ILE A 128 -3.66 3.60 7.91
N ARG A 129 -3.83 4.92 7.98
CA ARG A 129 -4.52 5.58 9.11
C ARG A 129 -5.97 5.12 9.27
N ALA A 130 -6.66 4.84 8.16
CA ALA A 130 -8.02 4.33 8.20
C ALA A 130 -8.10 2.88 8.73
N ARG A 131 -7.06 2.06 8.52
CA ARG A 131 -7.04 0.62 8.85
C ARG A 131 -6.27 0.25 10.10
N CYS A 132 -5.43 1.15 10.59
CA CYS A 132 -4.57 0.91 11.76
C CYS A 132 -4.79 2.00 12.80
N SER A 133 -5.47 1.70 13.90
CA SER A 133 -5.69 2.67 14.99
C SER A 133 -4.38 3.16 15.61
N GLY A 134 -3.36 2.31 15.63
CA GLY A 134 -2.02 2.63 16.09
C GLY A 134 -1.16 3.46 15.14
N ALA A 135 -1.65 3.84 13.95
CA ALA A 135 -0.90 4.61 12.94
C ALA A 135 -0.88 6.12 13.27
N THR A 136 -0.44 6.47 14.48
CA THR A 136 -0.20 7.85 14.87
C THR A 136 1.02 8.42 14.14
N ASP A 137 1.13 9.75 14.09
CA ASP A 137 2.25 10.43 13.44
C ASP A 137 3.60 9.97 13.99
N ASP A 138 3.71 9.82 15.30
CA ASP A 138 4.95 9.37 15.95
C ASP A 138 5.25 7.90 15.63
N ALA A 139 4.25 7.04 15.58
CA ALA A 139 4.42 5.65 15.21
C ALA A 139 4.84 5.50 13.75
N ILE A 140 4.28 6.33 12.85
CA ILE A 140 4.69 6.37 11.44
C ILE A 140 6.13 6.84 11.33
N ARG A 141 6.52 7.95 11.98
CA ARG A 141 7.92 8.41 12.01
C ARG A 141 8.87 7.35 12.55
N ALA A 142 8.46 6.64 13.62
CA ALA A 142 9.25 5.53 14.19
C ALA A 142 9.39 4.36 13.21
N SER A 143 8.35 4.05 12.42
CA SER A 143 8.40 2.99 11.41
C SER A 143 9.36 3.33 10.26
N LEU A 144 9.40 4.61 9.84
CA LEU A 144 10.34 5.09 8.82
C LEU A 144 11.81 4.93 9.23
N LYS A 145 12.13 5.15 10.52
CA LYS A 145 13.48 4.93 11.07
C LYS A 145 13.94 3.47 11.01
N ARG A 146 12.99 2.53 10.95
CA ARG A 146 13.27 1.08 10.84
C ARG A 146 13.44 0.60 9.40
N LEU A 147 13.13 1.44 8.42
CA LEU A 147 13.34 1.08 7.01
C LEU A 147 14.84 0.86 6.77
N LYS A 148 15.18 -0.32 6.31
CA LYS A 148 16.58 -0.66 5.99
C LYS A 148 17.10 0.29 4.89
N PRO A 149 18.39 0.66 4.95
CA PRO A 149 19.04 1.26 3.80
C PRO A 149 18.85 0.31 2.59
N GLY A 150 18.28 0.78 1.49
CA GLY A 150 17.95 -0.09 0.35
C GLY A 150 16.51 -0.67 0.34
N GLY A 151 15.71 -0.58 1.42
CA GLY A 151 14.34 -1.06 1.49
C GLY A 151 13.39 -0.34 0.51
N HIS A 152 12.33 -1.00 0.07
CA HIS A 152 11.34 -0.45 -0.85
C HIS A 152 10.25 0.35 -0.10
N ARG A 153 9.57 1.29 -0.79
CA ARG A 153 8.37 1.99 -0.29
C ARG A 153 7.30 1.02 0.19
N ALA A 154 7.20 -0.13 -0.49
CA ALA A 154 6.31 -1.22 -0.11
C ALA A 154 6.55 -1.74 1.31
N ASP A 155 7.78 -1.64 1.83
CA ASP A 155 8.10 -2.15 3.18
C ASP A 155 7.39 -1.34 4.28
N LEU A 156 7.16 -0.04 4.04
CA LEU A 156 6.32 0.78 4.92
C LEU A 156 4.88 0.26 4.96
N VAL A 157 4.31 0.00 3.78
CA VAL A 157 2.93 -0.50 3.67
C VAL A 157 2.81 -1.89 4.29
N LYS A 158 3.76 -2.80 4.00
CA LYS A 158 3.80 -4.16 4.60
C LYS A 158 3.93 -4.13 6.11
N PHE A 159 4.75 -3.21 6.65
CA PHE A 159 4.88 -3.04 8.09
C PHE A 159 3.55 -2.70 8.75
N TRP A 160 2.75 -1.83 8.12
CA TRP A 160 1.45 -1.44 8.63
C TRP A 160 0.36 -2.46 8.31
N ALA A 161 0.41 -3.12 7.15
CA ALA A 161 -0.48 -4.22 6.82
C ALA A 161 -0.41 -5.34 7.87
N ALA A 162 0.77 -5.63 8.43
CA ALA A 162 0.91 -6.60 9.52
C ALA A 162 0.33 -6.13 10.87
N ARG A 163 -0.33 -4.96 10.94
CA ARG A 163 -0.82 -4.30 12.17
C ARG A 163 -2.22 -3.72 12.06
N PHE A 164 -2.92 -3.98 10.97
CA PHE A 164 -4.29 -3.48 10.83
C PHE A 164 -5.19 -4.09 11.92
N ASP A 165 -6.12 -3.28 12.41
CA ASP A 165 -7.12 -3.62 13.42
C ASP A 165 -8.54 -3.21 13.00
N ARG A 166 -8.66 -2.66 11.77
CA ARG A 166 -9.93 -2.29 11.15
C ARG A 166 -9.99 -2.90 9.76
N PRO A 167 -10.72 -4.01 9.59
CA PRO A 167 -10.84 -4.66 8.29
C PRO A 167 -11.47 -3.69 7.28
N PRO A 168 -11.01 -3.71 6.01
CA PRO A 168 -11.52 -2.80 4.98
C PRO A 168 -12.94 -3.13 4.52
N VAL A 169 -13.37 -4.37 4.73
CA VAL A 169 -14.69 -4.86 4.38
C VAL A 169 -15.24 -5.68 5.55
N GLU A 170 -16.54 -5.57 5.77
CA GLU A 170 -17.27 -6.29 6.80
C GLU A 170 -18.16 -7.35 6.14
N LEU A 171 -18.14 -8.56 6.68
CA LEU A 171 -19.02 -9.66 6.28
C LEU A 171 -19.99 -9.94 7.42
N ASP A 172 -21.27 -9.72 7.17
CA ASP A 172 -22.32 -10.07 8.12
C ASP A 172 -22.57 -11.58 8.11
N LEU A 173 -22.13 -12.26 9.16
CA LEU A 173 -22.32 -13.69 9.35
C LEU A 173 -23.65 -14.04 10.05
N ARG A 174 -24.57 -13.08 10.17
CA ARG A 174 -25.91 -13.26 10.79
C ARG A 174 -25.89 -13.90 12.17
N GLY A 175 -24.79 -13.71 12.91
CA GLY A 175 -24.63 -14.22 14.26
C GLY A 175 -24.45 -15.73 14.35
N ASP A 176 -24.12 -16.46 13.28
CA ASP A 176 -23.82 -17.90 13.34
C ASP A 176 -22.49 -18.13 14.09
N PRO A 177 -22.51 -18.71 15.30
CA PRO A 177 -21.31 -18.88 16.13
C PRO A 177 -20.30 -19.87 15.53
N ALA A 178 -20.70 -20.66 14.54
CA ALA A 178 -19.81 -21.57 13.84
C ALA A 178 -18.97 -20.87 12.76
N LEU A 179 -19.31 -19.64 12.40
CA LEU A 179 -18.60 -18.84 11.41
C LEU A 179 -17.80 -17.74 12.11
N ILE A 180 -16.50 -17.68 11.86
CA ILE A 180 -15.61 -16.70 12.48
C ILE A 180 -14.79 -16.02 11.40
N VAL A 181 -14.98 -14.71 11.19
CA VAL A 181 -14.15 -13.91 10.27
C VAL A 181 -12.77 -13.75 10.87
N LEU A 182 -11.73 -13.95 10.06
CA LEU A 182 -10.34 -13.73 10.44
C LEU A 182 -9.95 -12.27 10.15
N GLU A 183 -10.35 -11.34 11.02
CA GLU A 183 -10.34 -9.89 10.79
C GLU A 183 -9.02 -9.20 11.08
N SER A 184 -8.00 -9.93 11.51
CA SER A 184 -6.72 -9.32 11.90
C SER A 184 -5.52 -10.17 11.51
N PRO A 185 -4.32 -9.56 11.38
CA PRO A 185 -3.08 -10.29 11.15
C PRO A 185 -2.81 -11.39 12.20
N ALA A 186 -3.18 -11.13 13.46
CA ALA A 186 -3.04 -12.09 14.54
C ALA A 186 -3.97 -13.30 14.33
N ALA A 187 -5.25 -13.07 13.99
CA ALA A 187 -6.21 -14.13 13.70
C ALA A 187 -5.79 -14.97 12.49
N LEU A 188 -5.32 -14.33 11.40
CA LEU A 188 -4.81 -15.01 10.22
C LEU A 188 -3.57 -15.88 10.55
N SER A 189 -2.63 -15.30 11.30
CA SER A 189 -1.41 -16.02 11.70
C SER A 189 -1.71 -17.19 12.63
N ASP A 190 -2.65 -17.02 13.56
CA ASP A 190 -3.08 -18.06 14.47
C ASP A 190 -3.79 -19.20 13.73
N ALA A 191 -4.74 -18.88 12.86
CA ALA A 191 -5.38 -19.84 11.99
C ALA A 191 -4.35 -20.56 11.10
N GLY A 192 -3.38 -19.82 10.50
CA GLY A 192 -2.29 -20.39 9.72
C GLY A 192 -1.50 -21.47 10.48
N ARG A 193 -1.22 -21.24 11.77
CA ARG A 193 -0.55 -22.25 12.64
C ARG A 193 -1.45 -23.44 12.93
N ARG A 194 -2.72 -23.21 13.29
CA ARG A 194 -3.67 -24.28 13.62
C ARG A 194 -3.97 -25.17 12.42
N TYR A 195 -4.13 -24.56 11.25
CA TYR A 195 -4.43 -25.27 10.00
C TYR A 195 -3.17 -25.67 9.21
N LYS A 196 -1.97 -25.28 9.64
CA LYS A 196 -0.70 -25.54 8.95
C LYS A 196 -0.74 -25.16 7.48
N ASN A 197 -1.21 -23.96 7.20
CA ASN A 197 -1.42 -23.44 5.85
C ASN A 197 -0.81 -22.03 5.67
N CYS A 198 -0.97 -21.45 4.46
CA CYS A 198 -0.36 -20.19 4.09
C CYS A 198 -1.15 -18.94 4.52
N LEU A 199 -2.17 -19.01 5.39
CA LEU A 199 -2.98 -17.85 5.79
C LEU A 199 -2.15 -16.67 6.31
N ALA A 200 -1.04 -16.94 7.02
CA ALA A 200 -0.15 -15.88 7.48
C ALA A 200 0.48 -15.06 6.33
N THR A 201 0.54 -15.60 5.12
CA THR A 201 1.05 -14.88 3.93
C THR A 201 -0.03 -14.05 3.22
N ARG A 202 -1.32 -14.25 3.57
CA ARG A 202 -2.48 -13.60 2.96
C ARG A 202 -2.87 -12.27 3.63
N ILE A 203 -2.09 -11.81 4.60
CA ILE A 203 -2.36 -10.58 5.35
C ILE A 203 -2.53 -9.37 4.43
N ASN A 204 -1.71 -9.25 3.39
CA ASN A 204 -1.79 -8.11 2.47
C ASN A 204 -3.09 -8.09 1.67
N GLU A 205 -3.61 -9.25 1.28
CA GLU A 205 -4.85 -9.39 0.52
C GLU A 205 -6.06 -8.99 1.37
N VAL A 206 -6.06 -9.39 2.63
CA VAL A 206 -7.10 -8.99 3.60
C VAL A 206 -6.98 -7.50 3.93
N PHE A 207 -5.77 -6.99 4.15
CA PHE A 207 -5.52 -5.56 4.37
C PHE A 207 -6.03 -4.70 3.22
N LEU A 208 -5.91 -5.16 1.98
CA LEU A 208 -6.40 -4.45 0.79
C LEU A 208 -7.90 -4.66 0.52
N GLY A 209 -8.56 -5.54 1.28
CA GLY A 209 -9.99 -5.83 1.11
C GLY A 209 -10.32 -6.69 -0.11
N ALA A 210 -9.31 -7.33 -0.72
CA ALA A 210 -9.51 -8.20 -1.86
C ALA A 210 -10.12 -9.55 -1.45
N PHE A 211 -9.70 -10.04 -0.28
CA PHE A 211 -10.16 -11.31 0.27
C PHE A 211 -10.59 -11.18 1.73
N VAL A 212 -11.53 -12.05 2.12
CA VAL A 212 -11.94 -12.31 3.50
C VAL A 212 -11.82 -13.80 3.75
N TYR A 213 -11.27 -14.16 4.90
CA TYR A 213 -11.16 -15.57 5.33
C TYR A 213 -12.10 -15.84 6.49
N VAL A 214 -12.86 -16.93 6.39
CA VAL A 214 -13.81 -17.35 7.42
C VAL A 214 -13.42 -18.74 7.92
N GLU A 215 -13.21 -18.88 9.21
CA GLU A 215 -13.11 -20.19 9.87
C GLU A 215 -14.50 -20.72 10.12
N ILE A 216 -14.79 -21.92 9.64
CA ILE A 216 -16.06 -22.63 9.82
C ILE A 216 -15.83 -23.80 10.76
N ARG A 217 -16.46 -23.79 11.92
CA ARG A 217 -16.35 -24.85 12.95
C ARG A 217 -17.50 -25.83 12.85
N PHE A 218 -17.19 -27.12 12.98
CA PHE A 218 -18.14 -28.22 12.97
C PHE A 218 -18.15 -28.92 14.33
N GLY A 219 -19.15 -28.61 15.19
CA GLY A 219 -19.33 -29.27 16.47
C GLY A 219 -18.29 -28.95 17.54
N CYS A 220 -18.34 -29.65 18.68
CA CYS A 220 -17.55 -29.40 19.89
C CYS A 220 -16.25 -30.25 19.98
N GLY A 221 -15.86 -30.95 18.93
CA GLY A 221 -14.86 -32.04 19.01
C GLY A 221 -13.38 -31.64 18.92
N GLY A 222 -13.00 -30.36 18.94
CA GLY A 222 -11.58 -29.95 18.91
C GLY A 222 -10.87 -30.20 17.58
N GLU A 223 -11.51 -30.81 16.60
CA GLU A 223 -10.95 -30.98 15.26
C GLU A 223 -10.87 -29.64 14.52
N PRO A 224 -9.83 -29.42 13.69
CA PRO A 224 -9.77 -28.27 12.82
C PRO A 224 -11.02 -28.19 11.94
N GLY A 225 -11.63 -27.03 11.88
CA GLY A 225 -12.75 -26.76 11.01
C GLY A 225 -12.34 -26.67 9.53
N THR A 226 -12.95 -25.75 8.82
CA THR A 226 -12.64 -25.46 7.41
C THR A 226 -12.38 -23.96 7.28
N ILE A 227 -11.44 -23.59 6.45
CA ILE A 227 -11.21 -22.20 6.06
C ILE A 227 -11.91 -21.95 4.72
N ALA A 228 -12.79 -20.97 4.69
CA ALA A 228 -13.35 -20.45 3.46
C ALA A 228 -12.56 -19.21 3.01
N GLU A 229 -12.17 -19.18 1.76
CA GLU A 229 -11.58 -18.05 1.07
C GLU A 229 -12.65 -17.36 0.25
N LEU A 230 -12.95 -16.12 0.60
CA LEU A 230 -13.98 -15.31 -0.04
C LEU A 230 -13.35 -14.12 -0.74
N ARG A 231 -13.58 -14.00 -2.04
CA ARG A 231 -13.18 -12.81 -2.79
C ARG A 231 -14.25 -11.74 -2.64
N HIS A 232 -13.81 -10.52 -2.31
CA HIS A 232 -14.68 -9.35 -2.31
C HIS A 232 -14.77 -8.75 -3.70
N THR A 233 -15.98 -8.48 -4.16
CA THR A 233 -16.28 -7.88 -5.47
C THR A 233 -17.25 -6.72 -5.29
N ASP A 234 -17.47 -5.94 -6.33
CA ASP A 234 -18.48 -4.87 -6.38
C ASP A 234 -19.93 -5.37 -6.16
N ARG A 235 -20.16 -6.69 -6.30
CA ARG A 235 -21.46 -7.35 -6.09
C ARG A 235 -21.55 -8.13 -4.79
N GLY A 236 -20.54 -8.01 -3.91
CA GLY A 236 -20.46 -8.74 -2.64
C GLY A 236 -19.38 -9.80 -2.62
N PHE A 237 -19.56 -10.81 -1.79
CA PHE A 237 -18.59 -11.87 -1.57
C PHE A 237 -18.86 -13.09 -2.42
N VAL A 238 -17.78 -13.67 -2.95
CA VAL A 238 -17.81 -14.89 -3.77
C VAL A 238 -16.91 -15.93 -3.12
N LEU A 239 -17.42 -17.16 -2.92
CA LEU A 239 -16.61 -18.26 -2.41
C LEU A 239 -15.63 -18.72 -3.50
N GLU A 240 -14.33 -18.56 -3.24
CA GLU A 240 -13.24 -19.03 -4.10
C GLU A 240 -12.77 -20.42 -3.73
N GLY A 241 -12.66 -20.72 -2.45
CA GLY A 241 -12.15 -22.02 -2.00
C GLY A 241 -12.54 -22.40 -0.58
N LEU A 242 -12.47 -23.72 -0.32
CA LEU A 242 -12.61 -24.32 1.01
C LEU A 242 -11.40 -25.21 1.29
N TYR A 243 -10.74 -24.99 2.41
CA TYR A 243 -9.49 -25.65 2.77
C TYR A 243 -9.57 -26.28 4.15
N GLY A 244 -9.18 -27.52 4.26
CA GLY A 244 -8.92 -28.20 5.52
C GLY A 244 -7.50 -27.93 6.05
N ALA A 245 -7.12 -28.62 7.12
CA ALA A 245 -5.76 -28.60 7.63
C ALA A 245 -4.76 -29.10 6.55
N ASP A 246 -3.55 -28.55 6.56
CA ASP A 246 -2.49 -28.81 5.55
C ASP A 246 -2.94 -28.53 4.10
N ASN A 247 -3.88 -27.60 3.90
CA ASN A 247 -4.56 -27.33 2.62
C ASN A 247 -5.21 -28.58 1.99
N ARG A 248 -5.58 -29.56 2.81
CA ARG A 248 -6.25 -30.75 2.33
C ARG A 248 -7.67 -30.44 1.87
N ARG A 249 -8.15 -31.27 0.97
CA ARG A 249 -9.55 -31.25 0.53
C ARG A 249 -10.50 -31.43 1.71
N VAL A 250 -11.52 -30.61 1.77
CA VAL A 250 -12.58 -30.70 2.77
C VAL A 250 -13.50 -31.86 2.39
N PRO A 251 -13.89 -32.76 3.34
CA PRO A 251 -14.88 -33.80 3.07
C PRO A 251 -16.18 -33.21 2.50
N THR A 252 -16.79 -33.93 1.55
CA THR A 252 -17.95 -33.44 0.78
C THR A 252 -19.09 -32.96 1.67
N GLU A 253 -19.42 -33.68 2.71
CA GLU A 253 -20.48 -33.32 3.66
C GLU A 253 -20.17 -31.98 4.37
N ARG A 254 -18.93 -31.81 4.89
CA ARG A 254 -18.50 -30.57 5.53
C ARG A 254 -18.46 -29.41 4.54
N ALA A 255 -18.05 -29.68 3.31
CA ALA A 255 -18.05 -28.68 2.26
C ALA A 255 -19.47 -28.21 1.89
N GLN A 256 -20.45 -29.12 1.86
CA GLN A 256 -21.85 -28.77 1.65
C GLN A 256 -22.38 -27.89 2.78
N ILE A 257 -22.18 -28.30 4.04
CA ILE A 257 -22.61 -27.52 5.21
C ILE A 257 -21.95 -26.12 5.18
N ALA A 258 -20.65 -26.02 4.86
CA ALA A 258 -19.95 -24.75 4.75
C ALA A 258 -20.58 -23.84 3.68
N ARG A 259 -20.86 -24.37 2.50
CA ARG A 259 -21.52 -23.63 1.41
C ARG A 259 -22.90 -23.15 1.79
N MET A 260 -23.73 -24.03 2.41
CA MET A 260 -25.06 -23.64 2.87
C MET A 260 -25.01 -22.50 3.88
N LYS A 261 -24.12 -22.56 4.88
CA LYS A 261 -23.94 -21.51 5.88
C LYS A 261 -23.51 -20.19 5.24
N LEU A 262 -22.53 -20.21 4.35
CA LEU A 262 -22.04 -19.03 3.65
C LEU A 262 -23.10 -18.44 2.70
N ALA A 263 -23.83 -19.26 1.97
CA ALA A 263 -24.94 -18.82 1.12
C ALA A 263 -26.05 -18.15 1.94
N ALA A 264 -26.35 -18.67 3.14
CA ALA A 264 -27.29 -18.03 4.05
C ALA A 264 -26.85 -16.64 4.51
N CYS A 265 -25.55 -16.36 4.52
CA CYS A 265 -24.95 -15.04 4.76
C CYS A 265 -24.84 -14.17 3.49
N GLY A 266 -25.37 -14.60 2.36
CA GLY A 266 -25.35 -13.84 1.10
C GLY A 266 -24.05 -13.97 0.30
N VAL A 267 -23.20 -14.94 0.64
CA VAL A 267 -22.00 -15.26 -0.15
C VAL A 267 -22.42 -15.97 -1.44
N ALA A 268 -22.00 -15.44 -2.59
CA ALA A 268 -22.25 -16.08 -3.87
C ALA A 268 -21.39 -17.36 -4.01
N LEU A 269 -22.03 -18.44 -4.41
CA LEU A 269 -21.35 -19.67 -4.77
C LEU A 269 -21.18 -19.67 -6.29
N LEU A 270 -19.94 -19.65 -6.78
CA LEU A 270 -19.70 -19.80 -8.21
C LEU A 270 -20.06 -21.23 -8.62
N ALA A 271 -21.12 -21.37 -9.43
CA ALA A 271 -21.31 -22.56 -10.22
C ALA A 271 -20.26 -22.53 -11.33
N HIS A 272 -19.17 -23.25 -11.19
CA HIS A 272 -18.28 -23.50 -12.32
C HIS A 272 -19.04 -24.44 -13.27
N ALA A 273 -19.49 -23.89 -14.40
CA ALA A 273 -19.94 -24.76 -15.47
C ALA A 273 -18.79 -25.72 -15.81
N PRO A 274 -19.05 -27.04 -15.92
CA PRO A 274 -18.03 -27.99 -16.36
C PRO A 274 -17.75 -27.72 -17.83
N GLY A 275 -16.84 -26.79 -18.10
CA GLY A 275 -16.31 -26.51 -19.41
C GLY A 275 -14.82 -26.82 -19.38
N ASP A 276 -14.35 -27.49 -20.40
CA ASP A 276 -12.92 -27.68 -20.59
C ASP A 276 -12.24 -26.31 -20.71
N ARG A 277 -11.69 -25.82 -19.59
CA ARG A 277 -10.90 -24.58 -19.56
C ARG A 277 -9.50 -24.76 -20.16
N GLY A 278 -9.10 -26.00 -20.48
CA GLY A 278 -7.81 -26.31 -21.05
C GLY A 278 -7.42 -25.41 -22.22
N PRO A 279 -8.30 -25.20 -23.23
CA PRO A 279 -8.01 -24.30 -24.33
C PRO A 279 -7.83 -22.83 -23.92
N VAL A 280 -8.64 -22.34 -22.98
CA VAL A 280 -8.54 -20.94 -22.48
C VAL A 280 -7.27 -20.75 -21.67
N VAL A 281 -6.93 -21.71 -20.81
CA VAL A 281 -5.69 -21.70 -20.01
C VAL A 281 -4.48 -21.76 -20.93
N ALA A 282 -4.50 -22.62 -21.94
CA ALA A 282 -3.43 -22.70 -22.94
C ALA A 282 -3.27 -21.39 -23.72
N ALA A 283 -4.36 -20.78 -24.15
CA ALA A 283 -4.34 -19.50 -24.83
C ALA A 283 -3.81 -18.37 -23.95
N ALA A 284 -4.26 -18.29 -22.69
CA ALA A 284 -3.79 -17.29 -21.73
C ALA A 284 -2.29 -17.43 -21.43
N ARG A 285 -1.78 -18.65 -21.31
CA ARG A 285 -0.33 -18.92 -21.16
C ARG A 285 0.46 -18.45 -22.37
N LEU A 286 -0.05 -18.67 -23.58
CA LEU A 286 0.60 -18.21 -24.82
C LEU A 286 0.57 -16.69 -24.99
N LEU A 287 -0.46 -16.03 -24.44
CA LEU A 287 -0.57 -14.58 -24.42
C LEU A 287 0.23 -13.92 -23.27
N ASN A 288 0.88 -14.70 -22.44
CA ASN A 288 1.59 -14.23 -21.25
C ASN A 288 0.68 -13.51 -20.23
N GLU A 289 -0.62 -13.78 -20.27
CA GLU A 289 -1.66 -13.24 -19.38
C GLU A 289 -1.83 -14.14 -18.15
N SER A 290 -0.74 -14.33 -17.40
CA SER A 290 -0.72 -15.20 -16.22
C SER A 290 -1.66 -14.74 -15.10
N ALA A 291 -2.10 -13.48 -15.09
CA ALA A 291 -3.10 -12.97 -14.15
C ALA A 291 -4.51 -13.53 -14.39
N LEU A 292 -4.80 -14.05 -15.59
CA LEU A 292 -6.08 -14.67 -15.96
C LEU A 292 -6.06 -16.19 -15.78
N VAL A 293 -4.87 -16.75 -15.55
CA VAL A 293 -4.67 -18.19 -15.31
C VAL A 293 -4.35 -18.37 -13.85
N GLU A 294 -5.35 -18.71 -13.08
CA GLU A 294 -5.11 -19.13 -11.69
C GLU A 294 -4.22 -20.37 -11.65
N PRO A 295 -3.33 -20.46 -10.63
CA PRO A 295 -2.41 -21.58 -10.52
C PRO A 295 -3.16 -22.92 -10.43
N ASP A 296 -2.51 -23.95 -10.94
CA ASP A 296 -3.00 -25.34 -11.13
C ASP A 296 -3.70 -26.03 -9.93
N ASN A 297 -3.86 -25.37 -8.80
CA ASN A 297 -4.57 -25.90 -7.63
C ASN A 297 -6.11 -25.94 -7.78
N TYR A 298 -6.67 -25.35 -8.84
CA TYR A 298 -8.12 -25.29 -9.06
C TYR A 298 -8.68 -26.42 -9.93
N VAL A 299 -7.86 -27.26 -10.52
CA VAL A 299 -8.29 -28.30 -11.48
C VAL A 299 -9.13 -29.42 -10.84
N GLY A 300 -9.17 -29.54 -9.51
CA GLY A 300 -9.88 -30.62 -8.82
C GLY A 300 -11.34 -30.34 -8.41
N TRP A 301 -11.80 -29.09 -8.48
CA TRP A 301 -13.09 -28.70 -7.86
C TRP A 301 -14.29 -28.69 -8.80
N GLY A 302 -14.08 -28.74 -10.13
CA GLY A 302 -15.15 -28.63 -11.13
C GLY A 302 -16.22 -29.73 -11.05
N ASN A 303 -15.85 -30.95 -10.77
CA ASN A 303 -16.78 -32.08 -10.77
C ASN A 303 -17.69 -32.16 -9.54
N GLU A 304 -17.21 -31.68 -8.37
CA GLU A 304 -18.02 -31.72 -7.14
C GLU A 304 -19.10 -30.64 -7.06
N MET A 305 -18.88 -29.49 -7.71
CA MET A 305 -19.87 -28.42 -7.71
C MET A 305 -21.09 -28.74 -8.55
N VAL A 306 -20.93 -29.57 -9.59
CA VAL A 306 -22.05 -30.05 -10.42
C VAL A 306 -22.94 -31.00 -9.62
N GLU A 307 -22.36 -31.93 -8.90
CA GLU A 307 -23.13 -32.88 -8.05
C GLU A 307 -23.88 -32.14 -6.92
N VAL A 308 -23.28 -31.09 -6.35
CA VAL A 308 -23.93 -30.28 -5.28
C VAL A 308 -25.07 -29.44 -5.84
N ALA A 309 -24.88 -28.81 -7.01
CA ALA A 309 -25.93 -28.01 -7.66
C ALA A 309 -27.12 -28.89 -8.10
N GLU A 310 -26.85 -30.11 -8.59
CA GLU A 310 -27.89 -31.08 -8.94
C GLU A 310 -28.56 -31.66 -7.70
N GLY A 311 -27.83 -31.93 -6.62
CA GLY A 311 -28.37 -32.35 -5.33
C GLY A 311 -29.30 -31.31 -4.70
N LEU A 312 -28.89 -30.01 -4.71
CA LEU A 312 -29.71 -28.89 -4.23
C LEU A 312 -30.97 -28.69 -5.08
N ARG A 313 -30.89 -28.83 -6.42
CA ARG A 313 -32.07 -28.78 -7.31
C ARG A 313 -33.08 -29.89 -6.96
N ARG A 314 -32.61 -31.14 -6.82
CA ARG A 314 -33.49 -32.24 -6.42
C ARG A 314 -34.17 -32.00 -5.08
N THR A 315 -33.43 -31.49 -4.09
CA THR A 315 -33.99 -31.21 -2.75
C THR A 315 -34.99 -30.05 -2.78
N LEU A 316 -34.83 -29.08 -3.66
CA LEU A 316 -35.78 -27.97 -3.85
C LEU A 316 -37.01 -28.40 -4.66
N ASP A 317 -36.84 -29.29 -5.65
CA ASP A 317 -37.93 -29.83 -6.44
C ASP A 317 -38.76 -30.87 -5.66
N GLU A 318 -38.18 -31.57 -4.67
CA GLU A 318 -38.88 -32.49 -3.74
C GLU A 318 -39.59 -31.74 -2.59
N ALA A 319 -39.27 -30.48 -2.35
CA ALA A 319 -39.88 -29.66 -1.29
C ALA A 319 -40.97 -28.72 -1.80
N ALA A 320 -41.21 -28.68 -3.12
CA ALA A 320 -42.23 -27.87 -3.80
C ALA A 320 -43.43 -28.72 -4.22
#